data_540e20b90db6526074d9f2e83a541a4e
#
_entry.id   540e20b90db6526074d9f2e83a541a4e
#
_cell.length_a   1.000
_cell.length_b   1.000
_cell.length_c   1.000
_cell.angle_alpha   90.00
_cell.angle_beta   90.00
_cell.angle_gamma   90.00
#
_symmetry.space_group_name_H-M   'P 1'
#
loop_
_entity.id
_entity.type
_entity.pdbx_description
1 polymer ?
#
loop_
_entity_poly.entity_id
_entity_poly.type
_entity_poly.pdbx_seq_one_letter_code
_entity_poly.pdbx_strand_id
1 'polypeptide(L)'
;MLSRREFLNFSAATIALTSLPNQIQSNQLIRNYKLTAAITPHLFDTKGVSDNLWLYNKETPGPIIEAKENDIIRVEFVNNLHEATTIHWHGIKNINKMDGVPYLTQD
;
A
#
# COMPACT_ATOMS: atom_id res chain seq x y z
N MET A 1 -16.94 -42.57 39.18
CA MET A 1 -16.52 -41.26 39.68
C MET A 1 -15.07 -41.06 39.32
N LEU A 2 -14.77 -40.07 38.49
CA LEU A 2 -13.41 -39.77 38.06
C LEU A 2 -12.59 -39.27 39.26
N SER A 3 -11.36 -39.78 39.45
CA SER A 3 -10.43 -39.28 40.46
C SER A 3 -10.00 -37.86 40.14
N ARG A 4 -9.59 -37.06 41.16
CA ARG A 4 -9.07 -35.70 40.92
C ARG A 4 -7.90 -35.66 39.95
N ARG A 5 -7.13 -36.73 39.88
CA ARG A 5 -5.98 -36.90 39.00
C ARG A 5 -6.41 -37.09 37.55
N GLU A 6 -7.47 -37.86 37.28
CA GLU A 6 -8.03 -38.09 35.95
C GLU A 6 -8.71 -36.82 35.43
N PHE A 7 -9.40 -36.08 36.32
CA PHE A 7 -10.03 -34.83 35.97
C PHE A 7 -8.97 -33.77 35.57
N LEU A 8 -7.86 -33.64 36.28
CA LEU A 8 -6.76 -32.72 35.96
C LEU A 8 -6.08 -33.08 34.64
N ASN A 9 -5.87 -34.37 34.37
CA ASN A 9 -5.31 -34.82 33.09
C ASN A 9 -6.24 -34.52 31.93
N PHE A 10 -7.55 -34.67 32.11
CA PHE A 10 -8.56 -34.35 31.07
C PHE A 10 -8.66 -32.85 30.84
N SER A 11 -8.61 -32.04 31.89
CA SER A 11 -8.62 -30.56 31.76
C SER A 11 -7.38 -30.03 31.08
N ALA A 12 -6.21 -30.58 31.32
CA ALA A 12 -4.96 -30.17 30.67
C ALA A 12 -4.98 -30.49 29.18
N ALA A 13 -5.55 -31.63 28.75
CA ALA A 13 -5.70 -31.97 27.33
C ALA A 13 -6.67 -31.03 26.61
N THR A 14 -7.76 -30.61 27.26
CA THR A 14 -8.75 -29.70 26.69
C THR A 14 -8.17 -28.28 26.51
N ILE A 15 -7.36 -27.79 27.47
CA ILE A 15 -6.69 -26.48 27.40
C ILE A 15 -5.65 -26.48 26.26
N ALA A 16 -4.93 -27.57 26.05
CA ALA A 16 -3.94 -27.67 24.98
C ALA A 16 -4.59 -27.61 23.58
N LEU A 17 -5.82 -28.09 23.40
CA LEU A 17 -6.58 -28.00 22.14
C LEU A 17 -7.10 -26.59 21.86
N THR A 18 -7.36 -25.76 22.89
CA THR A 18 -7.84 -24.38 22.73
C THR A 18 -6.71 -23.36 22.56
N SER A 19 -5.46 -23.74 22.83
CA SER A 19 -4.29 -22.86 22.75
C SER A 19 -3.53 -22.94 21.44
N LEU A 20 -4.02 -23.66 20.43
CA LEU A 20 -3.49 -23.56 19.08
C LEU A 20 -3.79 -22.15 18.55
N PRO A 21 -2.76 -21.34 18.27
CA PRO A 21 -3.00 -20.04 17.65
C PRO A 21 -3.72 -20.31 16.34
N ASN A 22 -4.93 -19.77 16.18
CA ASN A 22 -5.52 -19.59 14.87
C ASN A 22 -4.51 -18.79 14.08
N GLN A 23 -3.72 -19.44 13.26
CA GLN A 23 -2.93 -18.83 12.23
C GLN A 23 -3.94 -18.24 11.26
N ILE A 24 -4.37 -17.01 11.53
CA ILE A 24 -5.05 -16.20 10.53
C ILE A 24 -3.98 -15.98 9.47
N GLN A 25 -3.96 -16.83 8.46
CA GLN A 25 -3.25 -16.55 7.24
C GLN A 25 -3.91 -15.31 6.65
N SER A 26 -3.34 -14.16 6.93
CA SER A 26 -3.68 -12.96 6.20
C SER A 26 -3.29 -13.23 4.75
N ASN A 27 -4.27 -13.43 3.86
CA ASN A 27 -4.04 -13.48 2.43
C ASN A 27 -3.55 -12.11 2.00
N GLN A 28 -2.22 -11.93 2.05
CA GLN A 28 -1.56 -10.74 1.56
C GLN A 28 -1.68 -10.70 0.05
N LEU A 29 -2.35 -9.69 -0.49
CA LEU A 29 -2.48 -9.47 -1.91
C LEU A 29 -1.45 -8.48 -2.42
N ILE A 30 -0.95 -8.72 -3.63
CA ILE A 30 -0.13 -7.75 -4.35
C ILE A 30 -1.05 -6.96 -5.28
N ARG A 31 -1.09 -5.63 -5.06
CA ARG A 31 -1.84 -4.70 -5.91
C ARG A 31 -0.87 -3.95 -6.80
N ASN A 32 -1.05 -4.09 -8.10
CA ASN A 32 -0.16 -3.48 -9.08
C ASN A 32 -0.82 -2.22 -9.64
N TYR A 33 -0.08 -1.12 -9.64
CA TYR A 33 -0.48 0.16 -10.22
C TYR A 33 0.60 0.65 -11.17
N LYS A 34 0.19 1.47 -12.12
CA LYS A 34 1.11 2.20 -13.01
C LYS A 34 0.81 3.68 -12.91
N LEU A 35 1.82 4.47 -12.57
CA LEU A 35 1.75 5.92 -12.55
C LEU A 35 2.67 6.50 -13.62
N THR A 36 2.11 7.31 -14.49
CA THR A 36 2.88 8.03 -15.52
C THR A 36 2.78 9.51 -15.24
N ALA A 37 3.90 10.15 -14.91
CA ALA A 37 3.98 11.60 -14.81
C ALA A 37 4.22 12.19 -16.20
N ALA A 38 3.36 13.10 -16.63
CA ALA A 38 3.46 13.74 -17.93
C ALA A 38 2.88 15.15 -17.93
N ILE A 39 3.36 15.99 -18.84
CA ILE A 39 2.75 17.28 -19.14
C ILE A 39 1.43 17.03 -19.87
N THR A 40 0.35 17.55 -19.31
CA THR A 40 -1.00 17.32 -19.83
C THR A 40 -1.75 18.63 -19.94
N PRO A 41 -2.31 18.99 -21.12
CA PRO A 41 -3.21 20.10 -21.24
C PRO A 41 -4.45 19.88 -20.39
N HIS A 42 -4.83 20.85 -19.56
CA HIS A 42 -6.00 20.76 -18.68
C HIS A 42 -6.87 21.99 -18.82
N LEU A 43 -8.18 21.79 -18.96
CA LEU A 43 -9.16 22.86 -19.02
C LEU A 43 -9.71 23.13 -17.61
N PHE A 44 -9.51 24.34 -17.11
CA PHE A 44 -9.97 24.73 -15.78
C PHE A 44 -11.41 25.21 -15.72
N ASP A 45 -11.93 25.68 -16.85
CA ASP A 45 -13.30 26.18 -16.92
C ASP A 45 -13.94 25.98 -18.32
N THR A 46 -15.22 26.31 -18.41
CA THR A 46 -16.00 26.26 -19.67
C THR A 46 -15.64 27.36 -20.65
N LYS A 47 -14.81 28.33 -20.25
CA LYS A 47 -14.35 29.45 -21.11
C LYS A 47 -13.10 29.10 -21.89
N GLY A 48 -12.61 27.87 -21.73
CA GLY A 48 -11.48 27.36 -22.52
C GLY A 48 -10.11 27.80 -21.99
N VAL A 49 -10.02 28.23 -20.75
CA VAL A 49 -8.72 28.49 -20.12
C VAL A 49 -8.02 27.15 -19.92
N SER A 50 -6.94 26.93 -20.65
CA SER A 50 -6.13 25.72 -20.55
C SER A 50 -4.73 26.06 -20.09
N ASP A 51 -4.14 25.14 -19.34
CA ASP A 51 -2.73 25.22 -18.96
C ASP A 51 -2.12 23.83 -19.08
N ASN A 52 -0.79 23.78 -19.17
CA ASN A 52 -0.04 22.54 -19.18
C ASN A 52 0.34 22.18 -17.74
N LEU A 53 -0.33 21.18 -17.21
CA LEU A 53 -0.07 20.69 -15.87
C LEU A 53 0.79 19.42 -15.89
N TRP A 54 1.54 19.23 -14.84
CA TRP A 54 2.22 17.96 -14.57
C TRP A 54 1.26 17.05 -13.82
N LEU A 55 0.74 16.05 -14.48
CA LEU A 55 -0.29 15.17 -13.94
C LEU A 55 0.16 13.70 -13.94
N TYR A 56 -0.33 12.95 -12.98
CA TYR A 56 -0.26 11.50 -13.01
C TYR A 56 -1.43 10.95 -13.85
N ASN A 57 -1.11 10.08 -14.80
CA ASN A 57 -2.08 9.41 -15.68
C ASN A 57 -3.05 10.39 -16.40
N LYS A 58 -2.61 11.64 -16.63
CA LYS A 58 -3.39 12.72 -17.26
C LYS A 58 -4.65 13.12 -16.50
N GLU A 59 -4.71 12.85 -15.21
CA GLU A 59 -5.88 13.08 -14.36
C GLU A 59 -5.56 14.06 -13.23
N THR A 60 -6.57 14.86 -12.84
CA THR A 60 -6.54 15.69 -11.64
C THR A 60 -7.91 15.69 -10.96
N PRO A 61 -8.04 15.32 -9.66
CA PRO A 61 -6.98 14.67 -8.88
C PRO A 61 -6.43 13.42 -9.59
N GLY A 62 -5.21 12.98 -9.24
CA GLY A 62 -4.60 11.79 -9.83
C GLY A 62 -5.39 10.50 -9.56
N PRO A 63 -4.94 9.35 -10.11
CA PRO A 63 -5.66 8.10 -9.98
C PRO A 63 -5.77 7.64 -8.52
N ILE A 64 -6.87 6.97 -8.20
CA ILE A 64 -7.10 6.39 -6.87
C ILE A 64 -6.26 5.13 -6.72
N ILE A 65 -5.53 5.04 -5.62
CA ILE A 65 -4.80 3.85 -5.20
C ILE A 65 -5.48 3.27 -3.97
N GLU A 66 -6.00 2.06 -4.08
CA GLU A 66 -6.73 1.39 -3.02
C GLU A 66 -5.99 0.13 -2.56
N ALA A 67 -5.88 -0.03 -1.26
CA ALA A 67 -5.31 -1.22 -0.65
C ALA A 67 -5.96 -1.51 0.71
N LYS A 68 -5.90 -2.75 1.13
CA LYS A 68 -6.23 -3.14 2.50
C LYS A 68 -4.96 -3.17 3.34
N GLU A 69 -5.13 -3.09 4.63
CA GLU A 69 -4.04 -3.30 5.57
C GLU A 69 -3.33 -4.65 5.29
N ASN A 70 -2.01 -4.65 5.30
CA ASN A 70 -1.13 -5.76 4.94
C ASN A 70 -1.04 -6.13 3.45
N ASP A 71 -1.76 -5.47 2.55
CA ASP A 71 -1.51 -5.63 1.12
C ASP A 71 -0.13 -5.06 0.74
N ILE A 72 0.46 -5.62 -0.31
CA ILE A 72 1.65 -5.05 -0.95
C ILE A 72 1.20 -4.20 -2.12
N ILE A 73 1.53 -2.92 -2.11
CA ILE A 73 1.34 -2.03 -3.26
C ILE A 73 2.63 -2.03 -4.07
N ARG A 74 2.54 -2.41 -5.34
CA ARG A 74 3.63 -2.32 -6.32
C ARG A 74 3.27 -1.26 -7.34
N VAL A 75 4.07 -0.21 -7.42
CA VAL A 75 3.87 0.88 -8.37
C VAL A 75 4.99 0.87 -9.40
N GLU A 76 4.61 0.72 -10.67
CA GLU A 76 5.48 1.04 -11.81
C GLU A 76 5.37 2.53 -12.07
N PHE A 77 6.46 3.27 -11.90
CA PHE A 77 6.50 4.69 -12.16
C PHE A 77 7.21 4.99 -13.49
N VAL A 78 6.54 5.75 -14.35
CA VAL A 78 7.07 6.22 -15.63
C VAL A 78 7.15 7.73 -15.62
N ASN A 79 8.36 8.26 -15.77
CA ASN A 79 8.58 9.70 -15.86
C ASN A 79 8.67 10.13 -17.34
N ASN A 80 7.63 10.79 -17.81
CA ASN A 80 7.57 11.42 -19.14
C ASN A 80 7.71 12.97 -19.06
N LEU A 81 8.22 13.48 -17.96
CA LEU A 81 8.59 14.88 -17.83
C LEU A 81 9.99 15.11 -18.38
N HIS A 82 10.33 16.37 -18.65
CA HIS A 82 11.69 16.75 -19.07
C HIS A 82 12.68 16.82 -17.89
N GLU A 83 12.18 16.74 -16.67
CA GLU A 83 12.96 16.82 -15.43
C GLU A 83 12.96 15.51 -14.69
N ALA A 84 14.05 15.25 -13.95
CA ALA A 84 14.09 14.14 -13.02
C ALA A 84 13.05 14.36 -11.92
N THR A 85 12.32 13.31 -11.58
CA THR A 85 11.32 13.34 -10.51
C THR A 85 11.22 12.00 -9.82
N THR A 86 10.66 12.01 -8.63
CA THR A 86 10.40 10.81 -7.83
C THR A 86 9.02 10.93 -7.20
N ILE A 87 8.52 9.84 -6.64
CA ILE A 87 7.27 9.81 -5.89
C ILE A 87 7.58 9.71 -4.41
N HIS A 88 7.07 10.65 -3.63
CA HIS A 88 7.09 10.58 -2.17
C HIS A 88 5.71 10.17 -1.64
N TRP A 89 5.70 9.21 -0.72
CA TRP A 89 4.49 8.67 -0.10
C TRP A 89 4.25 9.33 1.26
N HIS A 90 3.82 10.58 1.22
CA HIS A 90 3.67 11.40 2.41
C HIS A 90 2.72 10.79 3.44
N GLY A 91 3.19 10.66 4.68
CA GLY A 91 2.40 10.11 5.80
C GLY A 91 2.26 8.59 5.83
N ILE A 92 2.88 7.87 4.90
CA ILE A 92 2.86 6.42 4.86
C ILE A 92 4.20 5.86 5.39
N LYS A 93 4.15 4.95 6.34
CA LYS A 93 5.32 4.23 6.80
C LYS A 93 5.71 3.17 5.76
N ASN A 94 6.82 3.39 5.09
CA ASN A 94 7.33 2.49 4.06
C ASN A 94 8.84 2.21 4.24
N ILE A 95 9.41 1.41 3.34
CA ILE A 95 10.84 1.13 3.31
C ILE A 95 11.56 2.40 2.83
N ASN A 96 12.66 2.78 3.49
CA ASN A 96 13.40 4.02 3.20
C ASN A 96 13.70 4.20 1.70
N LYS A 97 14.17 3.15 1.03
CA LYS A 97 14.46 3.18 -0.43
C LYS A 97 13.24 3.47 -1.30
N MET A 98 12.02 3.32 -0.77
CA MET A 98 10.76 3.55 -1.49
C MET A 98 10.12 4.89 -1.13
N ASP A 99 10.76 5.68 -0.28
CA ASP A 99 10.19 6.94 0.23
C ASP A 99 10.27 8.11 -0.76
N GLY A 100 11.12 8.00 -1.76
CA GLY A 100 11.18 8.96 -2.86
C GLY A 100 11.64 10.36 -2.49
N VAL A 101 12.43 10.53 -1.43
CA VAL A 101 12.98 11.83 -1.04
C VAL A 101 14.35 12.02 -1.70
N PRO A 102 14.53 12.99 -2.65
CA PRO A 102 15.79 13.21 -3.35
C PRO A 102 16.94 13.46 -2.37
N TYR A 103 18.10 12.92 -2.69
CA TYR A 103 19.37 13.05 -1.92
C TYR A 103 19.32 12.44 -0.49
N LEU A 104 18.21 11.86 -0.07
CA LEU A 104 18.07 11.21 1.24
C LEU A 104 17.75 9.72 1.09
N THR A 105 16.72 9.39 0.30
CA THR A 105 16.25 8.03 0.07
C THR A 105 16.44 7.57 -1.37
N GLN A 106 16.71 8.50 -2.28
CA GLN A 106 16.99 8.31 -3.70
C GLN A 106 18.25 9.08 -4.10
N ASP A 107 19.02 8.54 -5.04
CA ASP A 107 20.22 9.17 -5.64
C ASP A 107 19.83 10.34 -6.53
#